data_b8d75155958476ecd35653686a8a8577
#
_entry.id   b8d75155958476ecd35653686a8a8577
#
_cell.length_a   1.000
_cell.length_b   1.000
_cell.length_c   1.000
_cell.angle_alpha   90.00
_cell.angle_beta   90.00
_cell.angle_gamma   90.00
#
_symmetry.space_group_name_H-M   'P 1'
#
loop_
_entity.id
_entity.type
_entity.pdbx_description
1 polymer ?
#
loop_
_entity_poly.entity_id
_entity_poly.type
_entity_poly.pdbx_seq_one_letter_code
_entity_poly.pdbx_strand_id
1 'polypeptide(L)'
;MRKLFLGLLIFVITITACNQVTEQLKDATNKQISQTKENVQKVIDDLGLVYVEEGAQTIITYDEVNAAQQAWCDALVKIGQIKEEGGDYKAFAEQVLSTAYNYDSGKVFFKPTMAYGEQTFRNDKKGALSYFVGGDADYPNDKGFAITPWVKARYDNTGEKNEGIQIYGSIAITMGNVWVTGKDGKEVMVDKTWVFKKGKDGKLKIIVHKSALPFSPLAK
;
A
#
# COMPACT_ATOMS: atom_id res chain seq x y z
N MET A 1 -9.69 -43.05 57.53
CA MET A 1 -9.64 -41.64 57.14
C MET A 1 -8.22 -41.13 56.73
N ARG A 2 -7.14 -41.51 57.45
CA ARG A 2 -5.76 -41.05 57.11
C ARG A 2 -5.25 -41.50 55.72
N LYS A 3 -5.59 -42.70 55.24
CA LYS A 3 -5.12 -43.23 53.95
C LYS A 3 -5.80 -42.54 52.74
N LEU A 4 -7.06 -42.09 52.90
CA LEU A 4 -7.77 -41.35 51.84
C LEU A 4 -7.24 -39.96 51.63
N PHE A 5 -6.80 -39.28 52.70
CA PHE A 5 -6.22 -37.92 52.63
C PHE A 5 -4.84 -37.92 51.97
N LEU A 6 -4.05 -38.98 52.16
CA LEU A 6 -2.71 -39.06 51.53
C LEU A 6 -2.81 -39.31 50.03
N GLY A 7 -3.77 -40.11 49.58
CA GLY A 7 -4.01 -40.34 48.13
C GLY A 7 -4.48 -39.08 47.41
N LEU A 8 -5.37 -38.28 48.03
CA LEU A 8 -5.87 -37.04 47.45
C LEU A 8 -4.75 -35.97 47.35
N LEU A 9 -3.86 -35.88 48.33
CA LEU A 9 -2.75 -34.95 48.35
C LEU A 9 -1.72 -35.27 47.25
N ILE A 10 -1.38 -36.55 47.05
CA ILE A 10 -0.47 -37.00 45.99
C ILE A 10 -1.07 -36.72 44.62
N PHE A 11 -2.38 -36.92 44.40
CA PHE A 11 -3.06 -36.66 43.15
C PHE A 11 -3.09 -35.16 42.79
N VAL A 12 -3.31 -34.27 43.77
CA VAL A 12 -3.28 -32.82 43.58
C VAL A 12 -1.88 -32.35 43.24
N ILE A 13 -0.84 -32.86 43.91
CA ILE A 13 0.56 -32.48 43.62
C ILE A 13 0.98 -32.93 42.21
N THR A 14 0.56 -34.10 41.73
CA THR A 14 0.88 -34.58 40.38
C THR A 14 0.17 -33.77 39.30
N ILE A 15 -1.08 -33.34 39.49
CA ILE A 15 -1.80 -32.47 38.55
C ILE A 15 -1.15 -31.09 38.47
N THR A 16 -0.78 -30.52 39.61
CA THR A 16 -0.12 -29.20 39.68
C THR A 16 1.25 -29.23 38.97
N ALA A 17 2.05 -30.26 39.24
CA ALA A 17 3.34 -30.44 38.56
C ALA A 17 3.19 -30.65 37.06
N CYS A 18 2.19 -31.42 36.60
CA CYS A 18 1.90 -31.63 35.18
C CYS A 18 1.47 -30.34 34.49
N ASN A 19 0.66 -29.51 35.14
CA ASN A 19 0.26 -28.21 34.61
C ASN A 19 1.44 -27.24 34.51
N GLN A 20 2.34 -27.20 35.52
CA GLN A 20 3.54 -26.38 35.48
C GLN A 20 4.48 -26.79 34.33
N VAL A 21 4.71 -28.07 34.15
CA VAL A 21 5.52 -28.60 33.04
C VAL A 21 4.89 -28.22 31.66
N THR A 22 3.57 -28.32 31.56
CA THR A 22 2.87 -27.96 30.33
C THR A 22 3.01 -26.47 29.99
N GLU A 23 2.89 -25.57 30.99
CA GLU A 23 3.09 -24.14 30.79
C GLU A 23 4.57 -23.81 30.47
N GLN A 24 5.53 -24.41 31.14
CA GLN A 24 6.95 -24.24 30.83
C GLN A 24 7.28 -24.69 29.38
N LEU A 25 6.69 -25.80 28.91
CA LEU A 25 6.86 -26.27 27.54
C LEU A 25 6.24 -25.31 26.53
N LYS A 26 5.06 -24.75 26.83
CA LYS A 26 4.43 -23.75 25.96
C LYS A 26 5.29 -22.48 25.85
N ASP A 27 5.80 -21.98 26.99
CA ASP A 27 6.64 -20.79 27.02
C ASP A 27 7.96 -21.01 26.27
N ALA A 28 8.61 -22.16 26.46
CA ALA A 28 9.83 -22.54 25.73
C ALA A 28 9.57 -22.63 24.21
N THR A 29 8.45 -23.25 23.83
CA THR A 29 8.05 -23.38 22.42
C THR A 29 7.74 -22.02 21.80
N ASN A 30 7.01 -21.15 22.49
CA ASN A 30 6.69 -19.80 22.02
C ASN A 30 7.96 -18.96 21.86
N LYS A 31 8.90 -19.05 22.80
CA LYS A 31 10.20 -18.36 22.71
C LYS A 31 11.01 -18.84 21.51
N GLN A 32 11.02 -20.15 21.26
CA GLN A 32 11.73 -20.73 20.12
C GLN A 32 11.10 -20.33 18.78
N ILE A 33 9.75 -20.28 18.70
CA ILE A 33 9.01 -19.79 17.54
C ILE A 33 9.33 -18.31 17.28
N SER A 34 9.33 -17.45 18.30
CA SER A 34 9.68 -16.03 18.17
C SER A 34 11.10 -15.85 17.63
N GLN A 35 12.07 -16.57 18.18
CA GLN A 35 13.47 -16.51 17.75
C GLN A 35 13.67 -17.01 16.32
N THR A 36 12.94 -18.04 15.94
CA THR A 36 12.94 -18.53 14.55
C THR A 36 12.35 -17.50 13.58
N LYS A 37 11.25 -16.84 13.96
CA LYS A 37 10.65 -15.75 13.16
C LYS A 37 11.61 -14.59 12.95
N GLU A 38 12.30 -14.13 14.01
CA GLU A 38 13.31 -13.08 13.94
C GLU A 38 14.47 -13.45 13.01
N ASN A 39 14.98 -14.68 13.12
CA ASN A 39 16.07 -15.16 12.26
C ASN A 39 15.62 -15.26 10.79
N VAL A 40 14.41 -15.75 10.53
CA VAL A 40 13.84 -15.82 9.17
C VAL A 40 13.66 -14.41 8.61
N GLN A 41 13.15 -13.47 9.39
CA GLN A 41 12.98 -12.08 8.94
C GLN A 41 14.32 -11.45 8.59
N LYS A 42 15.36 -11.67 9.42
CA LYS A 42 16.71 -11.18 9.12
C LYS A 42 17.27 -11.75 7.81
N VAL A 43 17.10 -13.04 7.57
CA VAL A 43 17.53 -13.67 6.30
C VAL A 43 16.75 -13.09 5.11
N ILE A 44 15.44 -12.85 5.25
CA ILE A 44 14.59 -12.23 4.24
C ILE A 44 15.09 -10.82 3.93
N ASP A 45 15.39 -10.02 4.97
CA ASP A 45 15.90 -8.66 4.83
C ASP A 45 17.30 -8.63 4.18
N ASP A 46 18.19 -9.52 4.60
CA ASP A 46 19.56 -9.66 4.06
C ASP A 46 19.55 -10.10 2.56
N LEU A 47 18.57 -10.90 2.16
CA LEU A 47 18.40 -11.34 0.75
C LEU A 47 17.58 -10.33 -0.08
N GLY A 48 17.07 -9.25 0.50
CA GLY A 48 16.20 -8.30 -0.17
C GLY A 48 14.85 -8.90 -0.59
N LEU A 49 14.44 -10.00 0.02
CA LEU A 49 13.16 -10.65 -0.25
C LEU A 49 12.03 -9.92 0.49
N VAL A 50 10.86 -9.92 -0.12
CA VAL A 50 9.63 -9.42 0.54
C VAL A 50 8.83 -10.63 1.00
N TYR A 51 8.78 -10.82 2.33
CA TYR A 51 7.91 -11.84 2.90
C TYR A 51 6.44 -11.38 2.85
N VAL A 52 5.60 -12.16 2.18
CA VAL A 52 4.15 -11.99 2.21
C VAL A 52 3.60 -12.95 3.25
N GLU A 53 3.21 -12.43 4.41
CA GLU A 53 2.61 -13.22 5.49
C GLU A 53 1.26 -13.78 4.99
N GLU A 54 1.15 -15.10 4.81
CA GLU A 54 -0.09 -15.76 4.48
C GLU A 54 -1.02 -15.76 5.71
N GLY A 55 -2.05 -14.93 5.66
CA GLY A 55 -3.15 -14.94 6.63
C GLY A 55 -4.49 -14.89 5.91
N ALA A 56 -5.43 -15.71 6.30
CA ALA A 56 -6.74 -15.91 5.67
C ALA A 56 -7.62 -14.64 5.52
N GLN A 57 -7.22 -13.49 6.06
CA GLN A 57 -7.96 -12.21 6.00
C GLN A 57 -7.38 -11.19 5.01
N THR A 58 -6.39 -11.55 4.22
CA THR A 58 -5.65 -10.59 3.38
C THR A 58 -5.85 -10.78 1.88
N ILE A 59 -6.76 -11.64 1.46
CA ILE A 59 -7.07 -11.80 0.03
C ILE A 59 -7.73 -10.52 -0.47
N ILE A 60 -7.17 -9.98 -1.55
CA ILE A 60 -7.72 -8.82 -2.25
C ILE A 60 -8.84 -9.31 -3.18
N THR A 61 -9.87 -8.48 -3.35
CA THR A 61 -10.92 -8.69 -4.34
C THR A 61 -10.82 -7.68 -5.49
N TYR A 62 -11.39 -7.99 -6.64
CA TYR A 62 -11.48 -7.05 -7.76
C TYR A 62 -12.21 -5.76 -7.37
N ASP A 63 -13.27 -5.86 -6.58
CA ASP A 63 -14.05 -4.70 -6.12
C ASP A 63 -13.21 -3.76 -5.25
N GLU A 64 -12.37 -4.31 -4.37
CA GLU A 64 -11.45 -3.50 -3.56
C GLU A 64 -10.43 -2.77 -4.42
N VAL A 65 -9.89 -3.43 -5.46
CA VAL A 65 -8.96 -2.80 -6.40
C VAL A 65 -9.64 -1.67 -7.17
N ASN A 66 -10.81 -1.94 -7.76
CA ASN A 66 -11.57 -0.94 -8.51
C ASN A 66 -11.97 0.25 -7.63
N ALA A 67 -12.38 0.01 -6.39
CA ALA A 67 -12.69 1.06 -5.43
C ALA A 67 -11.46 1.91 -5.08
N ALA A 68 -10.29 1.29 -4.87
CA ALA A 68 -9.05 2.01 -4.60
C ALA A 68 -8.59 2.85 -5.79
N GLN A 69 -8.76 2.36 -7.02
CA GLN A 69 -8.46 3.10 -8.25
C GLN A 69 -9.38 4.31 -8.41
N GLN A 70 -10.68 4.15 -8.18
CA GLN A 70 -11.64 5.25 -8.27
C GLN A 70 -11.40 6.28 -7.16
N ALA A 71 -11.16 5.85 -5.92
CA ALA A 71 -10.85 6.75 -4.82
C ALA A 71 -9.60 7.61 -5.08
N TRP A 72 -8.59 7.04 -5.74
CA TRP A 72 -7.41 7.79 -6.17
C TRP A 72 -7.77 8.85 -7.23
N CYS A 73 -8.60 8.50 -8.21
CA CYS A 73 -9.07 9.44 -9.25
C CYS A 73 -9.90 10.58 -8.63
N ASP A 74 -10.78 10.27 -7.70
CA ASP A 74 -11.61 11.25 -6.99
C ASP A 74 -10.74 12.20 -6.14
N ALA A 75 -9.74 11.65 -5.44
CA ALA A 75 -8.80 12.44 -4.67
C ALA A 75 -7.98 13.40 -5.55
N LEU A 76 -7.55 12.96 -6.74
CA LEU A 76 -6.84 13.81 -7.69
C LEU A 76 -7.66 15.04 -8.08
N VAL A 77 -8.93 14.85 -8.42
CA VAL A 77 -9.86 15.95 -8.75
C VAL A 77 -10.10 16.84 -7.53
N LYS A 78 -10.31 16.24 -6.35
CA LYS A 78 -10.60 16.97 -5.12
C LYS A 78 -9.46 17.87 -4.67
N ILE A 79 -8.19 17.48 -4.84
CA ILE A 79 -7.02 18.33 -4.54
C ILE A 79 -7.09 19.64 -5.36
N GLY A 80 -7.37 19.53 -6.65
CA GLY A 80 -7.53 20.69 -7.53
C GLY A 80 -8.68 21.61 -7.11
N GLN A 81 -9.84 21.02 -6.77
CA GLN A 81 -11.01 21.77 -6.28
C GLN A 81 -10.71 22.53 -4.98
N ILE A 82 -10.10 21.86 -3.98
CA ILE A 82 -9.75 22.51 -2.71
C ILE A 82 -8.82 23.70 -2.95
N LYS A 83 -7.86 23.57 -3.87
CA LYS A 83 -6.97 24.68 -4.23
C LYS A 83 -7.75 25.85 -4.83
N GLU A 84 -8.68 25.60 -5.74
CA GLU A 84 -9.51 26.65 -6.36
C GLU A 84 -10.41 27.36 -5.35
N GLU A 85 -10.91 26.62 -4.37
CA GLU A 85 -11.73 27.13 -3.26
C GLU A 85 -10.88 27.88 -2.20
N GLY A 86 -9.55 27.95 -2.36
CA GLY A 86 -8.63 28.58 -1.41
C GLY A 86 -8.40 27.77 -0.13
N GLY A 87 -8.75 26.48 -0.13
CA GLY A 87 -8.56 25.58 1.00
C GLY A 87 -7.15 24.99 1.09
N ASP A 88 -6.89 24.22 2.15
CA ASP A 88 -5.60 23.56 2.37
C ASP A 88 -5.48 22.27 1.56
N TYR A 89 -5.24 22.42 0.28
CA TYR A 89 -5.03 21.32 -0.66
C TYR A 89 -3.74 20.53 -0.37
N LYS A 90 -2.74 21.14 0.27
CA LYS A 90 -1.48 20.46 0.61
C LYS A 90 -1.71 19.46 1.74
N ALA A 91 -2.38 19.85 2.82
CA ALA A 91 -2.73 18.94 3.90
C ALA A 91 -3.64 17.79 3.40
N PHE A 92 -4.59 18.07 2.51
CA PHE A 92 -5.43 17.04 1.91
C PHE A 92 -4.61 16.07 1.05
N ALA A 93 -3.70 16.55 0.21
CA ALA A 93 -2.81 15.71 -0.60
C ALA A 93 -1.89 14.84 0.28
N GLU A 94 -1.37 15.38 1.38
CA GLU A 94 -0.58 14.61 2.35
C GLU A 94 -1.40 13.50 3.00
N GLN A 95 -2.65 13.79 3.37
CA GLN A 95 -3.58 12.79 3.88
C GLN A 95 -3.84 11.68 2.84
N VAL A 96 -4.04 12.03 1.57
CA VAL A 96 -4.20 11.06 0.48
C VAL A 96 -2.96 10.17 0.36
N LEU A 97 -1.74 10.74 0.41
CA LEU A 97 -0.51 9.95 0.38
C LEU A 97 -0.41 9.00 1.58
N SER A 98 -0.81 9.40 2.78
CA SER A 98 -0.82 8.54 3.96
C SER A 98 -1.86 7.42 3.88
N THR A 99 -3.02 7.70 3.25
CA THR A 99 -4.11 6.72 3.18
C THR A 99 -4.01 5.78 2.00
N ALA A 100 -3.63 6.26 0.82
CA ALA A 100 -3.59 5.46 -0.41
C ALA A 100 -2.23 4.81 -0.68
N TYR A 101 -1.13 5.36 -0.16
CA TYR A 101 0.21 4.84 -0.39
C TYR A 101 0.83 4.25 0.87
N ASN A 102 1.86 3.42 0.69
CA ASN A 102 2.51 2.71 1.79
C ASN A 102 3.66 3.49 2.45
N TYR A 103 3.85 4.78 2.15
CA TYR A 103 5.00 5.57 2.65
C TYR A 103 5.16 5.56 4.17
N ASP A 104 4.06 5.50 4.92
CA ASP A 104 4.11 5.52 6.39
C ASP A 104 4.45 4.14 7.00
N SER A 105 4.41 3.07 6.19
CA SER A 105 4.63 1.68 6.64
C SER A 105 5.75 0.96 5.88
N GLY A 106 6.33 1.58 4.85
CA GLY A 106 7.40 0.97 4.06
C GLY A 106 7.66 1.68 2.74
N LYS A 107 8.45 1.04 1.90
CA LYS A 107 8.87 1.59 0.61
C LYS A 107 7.72 1.68 -0.39
N VAL A 108 7.76 2.72 -1.22
CA VAL A 108 6.93 2.86 -2.41
C VAL A 108 7.86 3.15 -3.60
N PHE A 109 7.68 2.43 -4.69
CA PHE A 109 8.35 2.74 -5.94
C PHE A 109 7.42 3.58 -6.80
N PHE A 110 7.72 4.88 -6.88
CA PHE A 110 6.91 5.80 -7.64
C PHE A 110 7.70 6.47 -8.77
N LYS A 111 7.30 6.21 -10.01
CA LYS A 111 7.71 6.94 -11.22
C LYS A 111 6.54 7.75 -11.73
N PRO A 112 6.49 9.06 -11.43
CA PRO A 112 5.42 9.96 -11.92
C PRO A 112 5.47 10.16 -13.44
N THR A 113 4.35 10.58 -14.03
CA THR A 113 4.23 10.82 -15.47
C THR A 113 5.25 11.84 -15.98
N MET A 114 5.33 13.00 -15.31
CA MET A 114 6.10 14.17 -15.78
C MET A 114 7.47 14.31 -15.12
N ALA A 115 7.85 13.41 -14.18
CA ALA A 115 9.17 13.46 -13.56
C ALA A 115 10.25 12.96 -14.51
N TYR A 116 11.40 13.64 -14.54
CA TYR A 116 12.50 13.36 -15.45
C TYR A 116 13.87 13.65 -14.80
N GLY A 117 14.96 13.26 -15.49
CA GLY A 117 16.32 13.46 -15.05
C GLY A 117 16.65 12.68 -13.78
N GLU A 118 17.50 13.20 -12.93
CA GLU A 118 17.94 12.56 -11.70
C GLU A 118 16.81 12.36 -10.70
N GLN A 119 15.77 13.21 -10.78
CA GLN A 119 14.59 13.13 -9.91
C GLN A 119 13.39 12.41 -10.58
N THR A 120 13.67 11.45 -11.44
CA THR A 120 12.61 10.66 -12.11
C THR A 120 11.75 9.86 -11.14
N PHE A 121 12.32 9.40 -10.02
CA PHE A 121 11.63 8.59 -9.02
C PHE A 121 11.31 9.41 -7.76
N ARG A 122 10.17 9.13 -7.15
CA ARG A 122 9.67 9.75 -5.92
C ARG A 122 9.40 8.67 -4.88
N ASN A 123 10.48 8.04 -4.40
CA ASN A 123 10.38 6.89 -3.50
C ASN A 123 10.15 7.27 -2.03
N ASP A 124 10.12 8.56 -1.71
CA ASP A 124 9.75 9.11 -0.40
C ASP A 124 8.49 9.98 -0.49
N LYS A 125 7.84 10.16 0.66
CA LYS A 125 6.56 10.87 0.76
C LYS A 125 6.68 12.35 0.39
N LYS A 126 7.81 13.01 0.73
CA LYS A 126 8.08 14.41 0.41
C LYS A 126 8.13 14.63 -1.10
N GLY A 127 8.92 13.82 -1.81
CA GLY A 127 9.04 13.91 -3.27
C GLY A 127 7.71 13.57 -3.98
N ALA A 128 6.93 12.62 -3.44
CA ALA A 128 5.60 12.34 -3.95
C ALA A 128 4.63 13.52 -3.75
N LEU A 129 4.63 14.13 -2.56
CA LEU A 129 3.81 15.32 -2.27
C LEU A 129 4.18 16.48 -3.20
N SER A 130 5.49 16.75 -3.36
CA SER A 130 5.96 17.77 -4.29
C SER A 130 5.44 17.55 -5.70
N TYR A 131 5.51 16.32 -6.22
CA TYR A 131 4.98 16.01 -7.56
C TYR A 131 3.48 16.36 -7.69
N PHE A 132 2.67 16.05 -6.68
CA PHE A 132 1.23 16.30 -6.75
C PHE A 132 0.86 17.78 -6.54
N VAL A 133 1.56 18.52 -5.66
CA VAL A 133 1.13 19.88 -5.29
C VAL A 133 2.14 20.99 -5.61
N GLY A 134 3.36 20.64 -6.02
CA GLY A 134 4.42 21.59 -6.33
C GLY A 134 4.95 22.37 -5.13
N GLY A 135 5.89 23.29 -5.41
CA GLY A 135 6.35 24.30 -4.46
C GLY A 135 7.36 23.83 -3.40
N ASP A 136 7.96 22.66 -3.55
CA ASP A 136 9.08 22.20 -2.73
C ASP A 136 10.41 22.62 -3.38
N ALA A 137 11.29 23.24 -2.61
CA ALA A 137 12.58 23.77 -3.10
C ALA A 137 13.53 22.66 -3.57
N ASP A 138 13.42 21.45 -2.99
CA ASP A 138 14.24 20.30 -3.40
C ASP A 138 13.77 19.70 -4.73
N TYR A 139 12.56 20.04 -5.18
CA TYR A 139 11.95 19.55 -6.43
C TYR A 139 11.47 20.72 -7.31
N PRO A 140 12.38 21.61 -7.78
CA PRO A 140 12.00 22.88 -8.44
C PRO A 140 11.25 22.69 -9.77
N ASN A 141 11.35 21.51 -10.36
CA ASN A 141 10.68 21.18 -11.64
C ASN A 141 9.23 20.72 -11.46
N ASP A 142 8.81 20.41 -10.24
CA ASP A 142 7.44 19.95 -9.98
C ASP A 142 6.46 21.13 -10.07
N LYS A 143 5.47 20.98 -10.95
CA LYS A 143 4.42 21.99 -11.18
C LYS A 143 3.12 21.66 -10.46
N GLY A 144 3.05 20.49 -9.81
CA GLY A 144 1.87 20.02 -9.12
C GLY A 144 0.82 19.41 -10.08
N PHE A 145 0.94 18.13 -10.34
CA PHE A 145 0.01 17.42 -11.25
C PHE A 145 -1.44 17.46 -10.77
N ALA A 146 -1.66 17.36 -9.46
CA ALA A 146 -3.01 17.35 -8.87
C ALA A 146 -3.63 18.74 -8.73
N ILE A 147 -2.84 19.80 -8.81
CA ILE A 147 -3.37 21.17 -8.76
C ILE A 147 -3.72 21.76 -10.13
N THR A 148 -3.53 21.01 -11.19
CA THR A 148 -4.18 21.27 -12.47
C THR A 148 -5.69 21.12 -12.28
N PRO A 149 -6.52 22.04 -12.83
CA PRO A 149 -7.96 22.04 -12.57
C PRO A 149 -8.70 20.92 -13.34
N TRP A 150 -8.41 19.68 -12.94
CA TRP A 150 -9.11 18.52 -13.44
C TRP A 150 -10.55 18.51 -12.95
N VAL A 151 -11.52 18.29 -13.83
CA VAL A 151 -12.93 18.20 -13.48
C VAL A 151 -13.44 16.77 -13.39
N LYS A 152 -12.70 15.82 -14.00
CA LYS A 152 -13.01 14.40 -13.97
C LYS A 152 -11.74 13.58 -14.08
N ALA A 153 -11.71 12.46 -13.40
CA ALA A 153 -10.70 11.42 -13.59
C ALA A 153 -11.35 10.04 -13.50
N ARG A 154 -10.87 9.08 -14.29
CA ARG A 154 -11.30 7.68 -14.26
C ARG A 154 -10.14 6.77 -14.57
N TYR A 155 -10.20 5.55 -14.09
CA TYR A 155 -9.26 4.50 -14.39
C TYR A 155 -9.95 3.43 -15.24
N ASP A 156 -9.34 3.07 -16.36
CA ASP A 156 -9.74 1.96 -17.20
C ASP A 156 -8.66 0.88 -17.14
N ASN A 157 -8.99 -0.28 -16.57
CA ASN A 157 -8.13 -1.44 -16.67
C ASN A 157 -8.05 -1.93 -18.12
N THR A 158 -6.91 -2.51 -18.51
CA THR A 158 -6.79 -3.11 -19.85
C THR A 158 -7.66 -4.36 -19.94
N GLY A 159 -8.18 -4.61 -21.16
CA GLY A 159 -9.03 -5.75 -21.42
C GLY A 159 -10.47 -5.57 -20.98
N GLU A 160 -11.25 -6.66 -21.00
CA GLU A 160 -12.63 -6.67 -20.56
C GLU A 160 -12.73 -6.87 -19.04
N LYS A 161 -13.64 -6.13 -18.41
CA LYS A 161 -13.86 -6.17 -16.96
C LYS A 161 -12.55 -6.05 -16.17
N ASN A 162 -12.10 -7.13 -15.55
CA ASN A 162 -10.96 -7.15 -14.65
C ASN A 162 -9.69 -7.78 -15.26
N GLU A 163 -9.60 -7.91 -16.60
CA GLU A 163 -8.43 -8.53 -17.25
C GLU A 163 -7.12 -7.79 -16.95
N GLY A 164 -7.17 -6.47 -16.78
CA GLY A 164 -6.02 -5.67 -16.35
C GLY A 164 -5.65 -5.78 -14.88
N ILE A 165 -6.24 -6.71 -14.13
CA ILE A 165 -6.00 -6.92 -12.69
C ILE A 165 -5.58 -8.37 -12.46
N GLN A 166 -4.41 -8.56 -11.80
CA GLN A 166 -3.95 -9.85 -11.33
C GLN A 166 -3.85 -9.83 -9.80
N ILE A 167 -4.40 -10.85 -9.12
CA ILE A 167 -4.44 -10.93 -7.66
C ILE A 167 -3.65 -12.14 -7.19
N TYR A 168 -2.73 -11.91 -6.25
CA TYR A 168 -1.90 -12.89 -5.60
C TYR A 168 -2.01 -12.73 -4.07
N GLY A 169 -3.07 -13.29 -3.49
CA GLY A 169 -3.35 -13.15 -2.06
C GLY A 169 -3.50 -11.68 -1.64
N SER A 170 -2.54 -11.16 -0.87
CA SER A 170 -2.52 -9.78 -0.38
C SER A 170 -1.90 -8.77 -1.34
N ILE A 171 -1.54 -9.19 -2.56
CA ILE A 171 -0.96 -8.34 -3.60
C ILE A 171 -1.88 -8.32 -4.81
N ALA A 172 -2.12 -7.14 -5.37
CA ALA A 172 -2.77 -6.98 -6.66
C ALA A 172 -1.89 -6.13 -7.59
N ILE A 173 -1.78 -6.55 -8.83
CA ILE A 173 -1.06 -5.85 -9.89
C ILE A 173 -2.08 -5.38 -10.91
N THR A 174 -2.02 -4.12 -11.31
CA THR A 174 -2.93 -3.56 -12.31
C THR A 174 -2.18 -2.85 -13.42
N MET A 175 -2.72 -2.94 -14.62
CA MET A 175 -2.25 -2.17 -15.77
C MET A 175 -3.45 -1.59 -16.51
N GLY A 176 -3.40 -0.31 -16.83
CA GLY A 176 -4.49 0.39 -17.49
C GLY A 176 -4.19 1.86 -17.73
N ASN A 177 -5.22 2.62 -18.01
CA ASN A 177 -5.12 4.04 -18.32
C ASN A 177 -5.89 4.88 -17.30
N VAL A 178 -5.30 5.99 -16.88
CA VAL A 178 -6.04 7.08 -16.25
C VAL A 178 -6.35 8.12 -17.29
N TRP A 179 -7.61 8.46 -17.38
CA TRP A 179 -8.11 9.58 -18.18
C TRP A 179 -8.42 10.73 -17.24
N VAL A 180 -7.88 11.90 -17.52
CA VAL A 180 -8.18 13.13 -16.80
C VAL A 180 -8.77 14.14 -17.77
N THR A 181 -9.85 14.81 -17.35
CA THR A 181 -10.56 15.81 -18.16
C THR A 181 -10.32 17.19 -17.56
N GLY A 182 -9.81 18.12 -18.37
CA GLY A 182 -9.65 19.51 -17.99
C GLY A 182 -10.97 20.29 -18.08
N LYS A 183 -10.99 21.54 -17.58
CA LYS A 183 -12.15 22.45 -17.67
C LYS A 183 -12.58 22.78 -19.11
N ASP A 184 -11.65 22.66 -20.05
CA ASP A 184 -11.93 22.84 -21.49
C ASP A 184 -12.56 21.60 -22.16
N GLY A 185 -12.86 20.58 -21.36
CA GLY A 185 -13.44 19.32 -21.81
C GLY A 185 -12.46 18.37 -22.51
N LYS A 186 -11.18 18.75 -22.64
CA LYS A 186 -10.17 17.88 -23.25
C LYS A 186 -9.76 16.79 -22.27
N GLU A 187 -9.66 15.58 -22.80
CA GLU A 187 -9.13 14.43 -22.06
C GLU A 187 -7.65 14.22 -22.36
N VAL A 188 -6.90 13.91 -21.32
CA VAL A 188 -5.52 13.45 -21.40
C VAL A 188 -5.44 12.05 -20.83
N MET A 189 -4.81 11.14 -21.57
CA MET A 189 -4.59 9.76 -21.14
C MET A 189 -3.15 9.59 -20.67
N VAL A 190 -2.99 8.88 -19.57
CA VAL A 190 -1.69 8.41 -19.10
C VAL A 190 -1.78 6.91 -18.81
N ASP A 191 -0.77 6.15 -19.23
CA ASP A 191 -0.68 4.75 -18.84
C ASP A 191 -0.25 4.62 -17.36
N LYS A 192 -0.77 3.60 -16.70
CA LYS A 192 -0.45 3.33 -15.29
C LYS A 192 -0.29 1.85 -15.01
N THR A 193 0.71 1.59 -14.20
CA THR A 193 0.85 0.30 -13.52
C THR A 193 0.85 0.58 -12.02
N TRP A 194 -0.03 -0.10 -11.29
CA TRP A 194 -0.04 -0.10 -9.83
C TRP A 194 0.17 -1.49 -9.29
N VAL A 195 0.88 -1.56 -8.17
CA VAL A 195 0.88 -2.72 -7.30
C VAL A 195 0.30 -2.28 -5.96
N PHE A 196 -0.75 -2.96 -5.55
CA PHE A 196 -1.38 -2.77 -4.25
C PHE A 196 -0.96 -3.88 -3.30
N LYS A 197 -0.81 -3.54 -2.04
CA LYS A 197 -0.67 -4.48 -0.92
C LYS A 197 -1.81 -4.25 0.07
N LYS A 198 -2.47 -5.32 0.50
CA LYS A 198 -3.45 -5.26 1.58
C LYS A 198 -2.72 -5.37 2.91
N GLY A 199 -2.91 -4.36 3.77
CA GLY A 199 -2.34 -4.35 5.11
C GLY A 199 -3.10 -5.23 6.10
N LYS A 200 -2.55 -5.40 7.29
CA LYS A 200 -3.23 -6.09 8.41
C LYS A 200 -4.52 -5.37 8.85
N ASP A 201 -4.63 -4.09 8.56
CA ASP A 201 -5.82 -3.25 8.78
C ASP A 201 -6.90 -3.44 7.69
N GLY A 202 -6.70 -4.35 6.76
CA GLY A 202 -7.59 -4.64 5.64
C GLY A 202 -7.59 -3.59 4.52
N LYS A 203 -6.76 -2.54 4.61
CA LYS A 203 -6.71 -1.46 3.62
C LYS A 203 -5.70 -1.75 2.52
N LEU A 204 -6.06 -1.39 1.29
CA LEU A 204 -5.14 -1.42 0.17
C LEU A 204 -4.23 -0.19 0.19
N LYS A 205 -2.93 -0.43 0.01
CA LYS A 205 -1.90 0.60 -0.11
C LYS A 205 -1.13 0.40 -1.42
N ILE A 206 -0.89 1.47 -2.15
CA ILE A 206 -0.05 1.46 -3.34
C ILE A 206 1.41 1.31 -2.89
N ILE A 207 2.10 0.28 -3.39
CA ILE A 207 3.53 0.04 -3.17
C ILE A 207 4.36 0.26 -4.44
N VAL A 208 3.73 0.20 -5.61
CA VAL A 208 4.33 0.59 -6.90
C VAL A 208 3.34 1.46 -7.65
N HIS A 209 3.81 2.59 -8.17
CA HIS A 209 3.07 3.47 -9.06
C HIS A 209 3.99 3.92 -10.21
N LYS A 210 3.84 3.33 -11.36
CA LYS A 210 4.49 3.78 -12.60
C LYS A 210 3.46 4.48 -13.48
N SER A 211 3.80 5.64 -14.00
CA SER A 211 2.97 6.37 -14.94
C SER A 211 3.81 7.00 -16.05
N ALA A 212 3.29 7.01 -17.28
CA ALA A 212 3.91 7.66 -18.41
C ALA A 212 2.84 8.21 -19.38
N LEU A 213 3.25 9.12 -20.24
CA LEU A 213 2.46 9.40 -21.44
C LEU A 213 2.64 8.23 -22.42
N PRO A 214 1.59 7.85 -23.17
CA PRO A 214 1.71 6.90 -24.25
C PRO A 214 2.74 7.39 -25.27
N PHE A 215 3.50 6.47 -25.84
CA PHE A 215 4.40 6.80 -26.92
C PHE A 215 3.61 7.37 -28.11
N SER A 216 4.03 8.55 -28.57
CA SER A 216 3.52 9.15 -29.80
C SER A 216 4.65 9.14 -30.84
N PRO A 217 4.53 8.38 -31.94
CA PRO A 217 5.51 8.47 -33.00
C PRO A 217 5.52 9.90 -33.57
N LEU A 218 6.73 10.43 -33.76
CA LEU A 218 6.87 11.72 -34.46
C LEU A 218 6.14 11.64 -35.80
N ALA A 219 5.31 12.64 -36.10
CA ALA A 219 4.74 12.78 -37.41
C ALA A 219 5.92 12.86 -38.43
N LYS A 220 5.93 11.95 -39.38
CA LYS A 220 6.93 11.95 -40.48
C LYS A 220 6.67 13.11 -41.40
#